data_55f1bb1ada06856da8ba3f285a2f72ea
#
_entry.id   55f1bb1ada06856da8ba3f285a2f72ea
#
_cell.length_a   1.000
_cell.length_b   1.000
_cell.length_c   1.000
_cell.angle_alpha   90.00
_cell.angle_beta   90.00
_cell.angle_gamma   90.00
#
_symmetry.space_group_name_H-M   'P 1'
#
loop_
_entity.id
_entity.type
_entity.pdbx_description
1 polymer ?
#
loop_
_entity_poly.entity_id
_entity_poly.type
_entity_poly.pdbx_seq_one_letter_code
_entity_poly.pdbx_strand_id
1 'polypeptide(L)'
;MKKLVMTLIGLLSLMASMQAQTDWKSQLNYLYGTWTVQYVQDHNDNVSTPPNLVRMKFNRDMTCTITQDGHKIQGTFKAEQFMQGEFELFTGLFVQVYANKSKKTILYFQVYDINNSKGVISVPEVKEYWQIKKNLFEIDD
;
A
#
# COMPACT_ATOMS: atom_id res chain seq x y z
N MET A 1 4.85 -22.63 2.84
CA MET A 1 5.30 -22.63 1.46
C MET A 1 4.20 -22.70 0.45
N LYS A 2 3.16 -23.51 0.64
CA LYS A 2 2.03 -23.52 -0.30
C LYS A 2 1.34 -22.15 -0.41
N LYS A 3 1.24 -21.42 0.70
CA LYS A 3 0.63 -20.08 0.70
C LYS A 3 1.44 -19.07 -0.10
N LEU A 4 2.77 -19.16 -0.06
CA LEU A 4 3.63 -18.28 -0.84
C LEU A 4 3.46 -18.51 -2.33
N VAL A 5 3.47 -19.77 -2.76
CA VAL A 5 3.35 -20.09 -4.17
C VAL A 5 2.03 -19.58 -4.72
N MET A 6 0.94 -19.72 -3.96
CA MET A 6 -0.37 -19.22 -4.38
C MET A 6 -0.41 -17.69 -4.40
N THR A 7 0.21 -17.04 -3.42
CA THR A 7 0.30 -15.59 -3.40
C THR A 7 1.12 -15.07 -4.57
N LEU A 8 2.23 -15.74 -4.87
CA LEU A 8 3.08 -15.37 -5.99
C LEU A 8 2.37 -15.55 -7.33
N ILE A 9 1.65 -16.64 -7.51
CA ILE A 9 0.87 -16.87 -8.71
C ILE A 9 -0.23 -15.82 -8.85
N GLY A 10 -0.91 -15.48 -7.76
CA GLY A 10 -1.91 -14.44 -7.74
C GLY A 10 -1.34 -13.09 -8.12
N LEU A 11 -0.18 -12.74 -7.57
CA LEU A 11 0.53 -11.50 -7.90
C LEU A 11 0.94 -11.47 -9.36
N LEU A 12 1.50 -12.54 -9.89
CA LEU A 12 1.91 -12.61 -11.29
C LEU A 12 0.73 -12.47 -12.24
N SER A 13 -0.39 -13.11 -11.93
CA SER A 13 -1.60 -12.99 -12.74
C SER A 13 -2.15 -11.58 -12.73
N LEU A 14 -2.15 -10.93 -11.57
CA LEU A 14 -2.59 -9.55 -11.43
C LEU A 14 -1.65 -8.60 -12.16
N MET A 15 -0.34 -8.80 -12.07
CA MET A 15 0.64 -7.99 -12.78
C MET A 15 0.47 -8.08 -14.28
N ALA A 16 0.20 -9.26 -14.81
CA ALA A 16 -0.06 -9.43 -16.23
C ALA A 16 -1.30 -8.67 -16.68
N SER A 17 -2.36 -8.66 -15.86
CA SER A 17 -3.56 -7.88 -16.13
C SER A 17 -3.30 -6.39 -16.03
N MET A 18 -2.49 -5.99 -15.09
CA MET A 18 -2.18 -4.58 -14.82
C MET A 18 -1.31 -3.94 -15.89
N GLN A 19 -0.40 -4.70 -16.49
CA GLN A 19 0.46 -4.18 -17.56
C GLN A 19 -0.33 -3.63 -18.74
N ALA A 20 -1.54 -4.09 -18.94
CA ALA A 20 -2.42 -3.60 -19.99
C ALA A 20 -3.25 -2.40 -19.55
N GLN A 21 -3.27 -2.08 -18.25
CA GLN A 21 -4.28 -1.19 -17.69
C GLN A 21 -3.74 0.04 -16.98
N THR A 22 -2.49 0.03 -16.50
CA THR A 22 -2.24 0.96 -15.43
C THR A 22 -1.13 1.91 -15.69
N ASP A 23 -1.53 3.13 -15.71
CA ASP A 23 -0.64 4.12 -15.24
C ASP A 23 -0.76 4.24 -13.70
N TRP A 24 0.24 4.85 -13.12
CA TRP A 24 0.28 5.07 -11.68
C TRP A 24 -0.87 5.98 -11.18
N LYS A 25 -1.43 6.79 -12.07
CA LYS A 25 -2.54 7.68 -11.73
C LYS A 25 -3.82 6.92 -11.45
N SER A 26 -4.06 5.84 -12.16
CA SER A 26 -5.20 4.95 -11.88
C SER A 26 -5.05 4.29 -10.53
N GLN A 27 -3.84 3.85 -10.20
CA GLN A 27 -3.56 3.27 -8.89
C GLN A 27 -3.75 4.31 -7.78
N LEU A 28 -3.31 5.55 -8.00
CA LEU A 28 -3.52 6.62 -7.04
C LEU A 28 -5.02 6.88 -6.82
N ASN A 29 -5.79 6.85 -7.88
CA ASN A 29 -7.24 7.03 -7.77
C ASN A 29 -7.89 5.96 -6.89
N TYR A 30 -7.44 4.72 -6.98
CA TYR A 30 -7.92 3.66 -6.10
C TYR A 30 -7.43 3.82 -4.66
N LEU A 31 -6.26 4.43 -4.46
CA LEU A 31 -5.67 4.59 -3.14
C LEU A 31 -6.48 5.52 -2.24
N TYR A 32 -7.15 6.51 -2.80
CA TYR A 32 -7.95 7.43 -1.99
C TYR A 32 -9.02 6.68 -1.21
N GLY A 33 -9.08 6.93 0.08
CA GLY A 33 -10.00 6.27 0.99
C GLY A 33 -9.29 5.75 2.24
N THR A 34 -10.00 4.94 2.98
CA THR A 34 -9.48 4.36 4.23
C THR A 34 -9.18 2.88 4.03
N TRP A 35 -7.99 2.48 4.46
CA TRP A 35 -7.48 1.13 4.30
C TRP A 35 -7.07 0.53 5.64
N THR A 36 -7.30 -0.76 5.81
CA THR A 36 -6.84 -1.52 6.97
C THR A 36 -5.83 -2.56 6.50
N VAL A 37 -4.71 -2.67 7.19
CA VAL A 37 -3.71 -3.71 6.92
C VAL A 37 -4.24 -5.02 7.50
N GLN A 38 -4.52 -6.00 6.65
CA GLN A 38 -5.06 -7.30 7.06
C GLN A 38 -3.97 -8.30 7.37
N TYR A 39 -2.99 -8.40 6.49
CA TYR A 39 -1.93 -9.40 6.57
C TYR A 39 -0.61 -8.77 6.22
N VAL A 40 0.41 -9.26 6.86
CA VAL A 40 1.81 -8.88 6.61
C VAL A 40 2.57 -10.13 6.20
N GLN A 41 3.29 -10.06 5.10
CA GLN A 41 4.17 -11.14 4.65
C GLN A 41 5.61 -10.64 4.71
N ASP A 42 6.45 -11.33 5.49
CA ASP A 42 7.85 -10.95 5.60
C ASP A 42 8.70 -11.57 4.47
N HIS A 43 9.99 -11.25 4.46
CA HIS A 43 10.89 -11.76 3.43
C HIS A 43 11.20 -13.26 3.55
N ASN A 44 10.80 -13.89 4.65
CA ASN A 44 10.88 -15.33 4.84
C ASN A 44 9.56 -16.03 4.49
N ASP A 45 8.65 -15.29 3.87
CA ASP A 45 7.35 -15.80 3.41
C ASP A 45 6.38 -16.16 4.53
N ASN A 46 6.65 -15.71 5.74
CA ASN A 46 5.74 -15.88 6.86
C ASN A 46 4.62 -14.84 6.76
N VAL A 47 3.40 -15.33 6.77
CA VAL A 47 2.20 -14.50 6.75
C VAL A 47 1.64 -14.41 8.16
N SER A 48 1.40 -13.20 8.62
CA SER A 48 0.84 -12.95 9.94
C SER A 48 -0.16 -11.80 9.87
N THR A 49 -1.00 -11.71 10.90
CA THR A 49 -1.79 -10.50 11.11
C THR A 49 -0.92 -9.49 11.86
N PRO A 50 -1.04 -8.18 11.55
CA PRO A 50 -0.28 -7.21 12.33
C PRO A 50 -0.72 -7.27 13.80
N PRO A 51 0.23 -7.16 14.75
CA PRO A 51 -0.10 -7.24 16.18
C PRO A 51 -1.01 -6.10 16.63
N ASN A 52 -0.93 -4.96 15.94
CA ASN A 52 -1.78 -3.81 16.21
C ASN A 52 -2.52 -3.44 14.95
N LEU A 53 -3.74 -2.93 15.11
CA LEU A 53 -4.50 -2.45 13.99
C LEU A 53 -3.78 -1.27 13.32
N VAL A 54 -3.53 -1.40 12.03
CA VAL A 54 -2.97 -0.32 11.22
C VAL A 54 -4.01 0.12 10.21
N ARG A 55 -4.33 1.40 10.24
CA ARG A 55 -5.31 2.01 9.36
C ARG A 55 -4.67 3.21 8.67
N MET A 56 -4.94 3.36 7.38
CA MET A 56 -4.38 4.44 6.59
C MET A 56 -5.51 5.12 5.83
N LYS A 57 -5.62 6.42 5.97
CA LYS A 57 -6.60 7.20 5.22
C LYS A 57 -5.85 8.17 4.31
N PHE A 58 -6.12 8.08 3.01
CA PHE A 58 -5.52 8.95 2.00
C PHE A 58 -6.62 9.81 1.37
N ASN A 59 -6.45 11.12 1.47
CA ASN A 59 -7.43 12.07 0.96
C ASN A 59 -6.97 12.65 -0.38
N ARG A 60 -7.92 13.11 -1.19
CA ARG A 60 -7.64 13.67 -2.51
C ARG A 60 -6.84 14.97 -2.47
N ASP A 61 -6.85 15.66 -1.35
CA ASP A 61 -6.05 16.87 -1.15
C ASP A 61 -4.60 16.58 -0.73
N MET A 62 -4.20 15.31 -0.80
CA MET A 62 -2.87 14.83 -0.45
C MET A 62 -2.57 14.87 1.05
N THR A 63 -3.58 15.01 1.88
CA THR A 63 -3.45 14.78 3.32
C THR A 63 -3.73 13.32 3.65
N CYS A 64 -3.19 12.86 4.77
CA CYS A 64 -3.38 11.49 5.20
C CYS A 64 -3.41 11.37 6.72
N THR A 65 -3.96 10.27 7.19
CA THR A 65 -3.96 9.91 8.60
C THR A 65 -3.53 8.46 8.72
N ILE A 66 -2.48 8.21 9.49
CA ILE A 66 -2.03 6.86 9.80
C ILE A 66 -2.39 6.60 11.26
N THR A 67 -3.16 5.54 11.49
CA THR A 67 -3.55 5.13 12.84
C THR A 67 -2.88 3.80 13.13
N GLN A 68 -2.14 3.73 14.20
CA GLN A 68 -1.50 2.51 14.66
C GLN A 68 -1.64 2.43 16.18
N ASP A 69 -2.22 1.33 16.65
CA ASP A 69 -2.38 1.07 18.10
C ASP A 69 -3.09 2.24 18.80
N GLY A 70 -4.13 2.78 18.17
CA GLY A 70 -4.89 3.89 18.72
C GLY A 70 -4.24 5.26 18.57
N HIS A 71 -3.00 5.33 18.12
CA HIS A 71 -2.31 6.59 17.89
C HIS A 71 -2.52 7.06 16.47
N LYS A 72 -2.99 8.30 16.32
CA LYS A 72 -3.20 8.93 15.02
C LYS A 72 -2.05 9.88 14.69
N ILE A 73 -1.46 9.69 13.52
CA ILE A 73 -0.47 10.62 12.99
C ILE A 73 -1.08 11.27 11.77
N GLN A 74 -1.19 12.58 11.80
CA GLN A 74 -1.66 13.34 10.66
C GLN A 74 -0.48 13.81 9.84
N GLY A 75 -0.65 13.74 8.52
CA GLY A 75 0.43 14.07 7.63
C GLY A 75 -0.04 14.41 6.24
N THR A 76 0.94 14.47 5.37
CA THR A 76 0.75 14.64 3.93
C THR A 76 1.47 13.51 3.21
N PHE A 77 1.08 13.25 1.98
CA PHE A 77 1.79 12.24 1.19
C PHE A 77 2.09 12.77 -0.19
N LYS A 78 3.14 12.22 -0.78
CA LYS A 78 3.51 12.43 -2.18
C LYS A 78 3.33 11.14 -2.92
N ALA A 79 2.81 11.25 -4.13
CA ALA A 79 2.59 10.11 -5.01
C ALA A 79 3.29 10.38 -6.33
N GLU A 80 4.06 9.40 -6.77
CA GLU A 80 4.80 9.52 -8.03
C GLU A 80 4.90 8.17 -8.71
N GLN A 81 5.27 8.19 -9.97
CA GLN A 81 5.51 6.98 -10.72
C GLN A 81 6.82 6.35 -10.28
N PHE A 82 6.75 5.08 -9.93
CA PHE A 82 7.94 4.29 -9.66
C PHE A 82 8.34 3.54 -10.93
N MET A 83 9.58 3.74 -11.35
CA MET A 83 10.15 3.04 -12.51
C MET A 83 11.32 2.20 -12.02
N GLN A 84 11.26 0.90 -12.28
CA GLN A 84 12.31 0.01 -11.85
C GLN A 84 13.04 -0.56 -13.06
N GLY A 85 14.37 -0.37 -13.07
CA GLY A 85 15.26 -0.94 -14.06
C GLY A 85 15.26 -0.23 -15.40
N GLU A 86 16.18 -0.65 -16.27
CA GLU A 86 16.39 -0.06 -17.58
C GLU A 86 15.25 -0.30 -18.56
N PHE A 87 14.45 -1.31 -18.29
CA PHE A 87 13.42 -1.75 -19.22
C PHE A 87 12.01 -1.30 -18.82
N GLU A 88 11.86 -0.53 -17.78
CA GLU A 88 10.56 -0.02 -17.31
C GLU A 88 9.52 -1.13 -17.13
N LEU A 89 9.97 -2.34 -16.72
CA LEU A 89 9.11 -3.51 -16.66
C LEU A 89 8.03 -3.41 -15.59
N PHE A 90 8.24 -2.58 -14.59
CA PHE A 90 7.28 -2.37 -13.54
C PHE A 90 7.16 -0.89 -13.26
N THR A 91 6.12 -0.31 -13.81
CA THR A 91 5.71 1.04 -13.45
C THR A 91 4.54 0.92 -12.48
N GLY A 92 4.64 1.60 -11.38
CA GLY A 92 3.60 1.57 -10.38
C GLY A 92 3.62 2.83 -9.55
N LEU A 93 2.71 2.93 -8.63
CA LEU A 93 2.59 4.05 -7.73
C LEU A 93 3.58 3.91 -6.58
N PHE A 94 4.36 4.93 -6.36
CA PHE A 94 5.20 5.06 -5.18
C PHE A 94 4.67 6.18 -4.30
N VAL A 95 4.52 5.90 -3.01
CA VAL A 95 3.92 6.83 -2.04
C VAL A 95 4.89 7.06 -0.89
N GLN A 96 5.09 8.33 -0.55
CA GLN A 96 5.84 8.72 0.64
C GLN A 96 4.92 9.51 1.57
N VAL A 97 4.88 9.12 2.83
CA VAL A 97 4.04 9.73 3.85
C VAL A 97 4.91 10.49 4.83
N TYR A 98 4.55 11.73 5.08
CA TYR A 98 5.28 12.64 5.97
C TYR A 98 4.39 13.09 7.11
N ALA A 99 4.92 13.06 8.33
CA ALA A 99 4.21 13.60 9.48
C ALA A 99 4.18 15.14 9.43
N ASN A 100 3.03 15.73 9.75
CA ASN A 100 2.89 17.19 9.75
C ASN A 100 3.83 17.88 10.72
N LYS A 101 3.97 17.33 11.92
CA LYS A 101 4.75 17.98 12.99
C LYS A 101 6.25 17.94 12.75
N SER A 102 6.78 16.77 12.39
CA SER A 102 8.23 16.59 12.24
C SER A 102 8.70 16.73 10.80
N LYS A 103 7.77 16.66 9.85
CA LYS A 103 8.03 16.59 8.41
C LYS A 103 8.95 15.45 8.02
N LYS A 104 9.10 14.47 8.89
CA LYS A 104 9.88 13.27 8.60
C LYS A 104 9.03 12.27 7.85
N THR A 105 9.68 11.51 6.98
CA THR A 105 9.05 10.36 6.33
C THR A 105 8.74 9.31 7.39
N ILE A 106 7.47 8.95 7.53
CA ILE A 106 7.04 7.94 8.48
C ILE A 106 6.72 6.62 7.82
N LEU A 107 6.47 6.64 6.51
CA LEU A 107 6.15 5.45 5.74
C LEU A 107 6.39 5.74 4.27
N TYR A 108 6.96 4.78 3.55
CA TYR A 108 6.96 4.81 2.10
C TYR A 108 6.69 3.40 1.58
N PHE A 109 5.99 3.32 0.48
CA PHE A 109 5.61 2.04 -0.08
C PHE A 109 5.39 2.13 -1.58
N GLN A 110 5.51 0.99 -2.23
CA GLN A 110 5.17 0.81 -3.63
C GLN A 110 3.89 -0.01 -3.73
N VAL A 111 2.98 0.43 -4.58
CA VAL A 111 1.76 -0.33 -4.84
C VAL A 111 2.05 -1.36 -5.91
N TYR A 112 1.85 -2.64 -5.56
CA TYR A 112 1.94 -3.72 -6.54
C TYR A 112 0.62 -3.94 -7.26
N ASP A 113 -0.45 -3.93 -6.50
CA ASP A 113 -1.78 -4.14 -7.03
C ASP A 113 -2.78 -3.42 -6.15
N ILE A 114 -3.79 -2.83 -6.76
CA ILE A 114 -4.82 -2.11 -6.02
C ILE A 114 -6.10 -2.02 -6.85
N ASN A 115 -7.23 -2.19 -6.16
CA ASN A 115 -8.54 -1.93 -6.74
C ASN A 115 -9.42 -1.26 -5.68
N ASN A 116 -10.71 -1.16 -5.92
CA ASN A 116 -11.62 -0.46 -5.00
C ASN A 116 -11.86 -1.19 -3.67
N SER A 117 -11.40 -2.42 -3.52
CA SER A 117 -11.68 -3.20 -2.31
C SER A 117 -10.45 -3.70 -1.60
N LYS A 118 -9.37 -3.95 -2.32
CA LYS A 118 -8.15 -4.54 -1.74
C LYS A 118 -6.92 -4.13 -2.52
N GLY A 119 -5.77 -4.31 -1.88
CA GLY A 119 -4.50 -4.04 -2.53
C GLY A 119 -3.36 -4.76 -1.85
N VAL A 120 -2.22 -4.73 -2.53
CA VAL A 120 -0.94 -5.24 -2.01
C VAL A 120 0.09 -4.15 -2.19
N ILE A 121 0.75 -3.80 -1.10
CA ILE A 121 1.82 -2.81 -1.12
C ILE A 121 3.11 -3.42 -0.59
N SER A 122 4.22 -2.95 -1.12
CA SER A 122 5.55 -3.30 -0.64
C SER A 122 6.07 -2.20 0.26
N VAL A 123 6.49 -2.56 1.45
CA VAL A 123 7.07 -1.64 2.43
C VAL A 123 8.54 -2.01 2.61
N PRO A 124 9.45 -1.42 1.81
CA PRO A 124 10.86 -1.86 1.76
C PRO A 124 11.61 -1.67 3.07
N GLU A 125 11.28 -0.64 3.83
CA GLU A 125 11.97 -0.34 5.07
C GLU A 125 11.94 -1.50 6.06
N VAL A 126 10.80 -2.20 6.13
CA VAL A 126 10.63 -3.37 7.00
C VAL A 126 10.69 -4.68 6.23
N LYS A 127 10.94 -4.62 4.92
CA LYS A 127 11.04 -5.78 4.03
C LYS A 127 9.79 -6.66 4.08
N GLU A 128 8.64 -6.02 3.99
CA GLU A 128 7.35 -6.68 4.09
C GLU A 128 6.45 -6.31 2.93
N TYR A 129 5.52 -7.20 2.62
CA TYR A 129 4.37 -6.93 1.78
C TYR A 129 3.14 -6.86 2.67
N TRP A 130 2.33 -5.83 2.49
CA TRP A 130 1.11 -5.66 3.24
C TRP A 130 -0.09 -5.87 2.34
N GLN A 131 -0.98 -6.76 2.76
CA GLN A 131 -2.29 -6.88 2.12
C GLN A 131 -3.25 -5.95 2.84
N ILE A 132 -3.82 -5.03 2.08
CA ILE A 132 -4.68 -3.99 2.61
C ILE A 132 -6.09 -4.16 2.06
N LYS A 133 -7.06 -3.81 2.88
CA LYS A 133 -8.47 -3.87 2.52
C LYS A 133 -9.10 -2.50 2.71
N LYS A 134 -9.86 -2.06 1.70
CA LYS A 134 -10.55 -0.79 1.77
C LYS A 134 -11.76 -0.90 2.69
N ASN A 135 -11.92 0.06 3.57
CA ASN A 135 -13.09 0.18 4.41
C ASN A 135 -14.20 0.80 3.56
N LEU A 136 -15.22 0.00 3.26
CA LEU A 136 -16.35 0.47 2.44
C LEU A 136 -17.26 1.42 3.20
N PHE A 137 -17.22 1.35 4.51
CA PHE A 137 -17.96 2.26 5.37
C PHE A 137 -16.94 3.03 6.21
N GLU A 138 -16.86 4.34 6.00
CA GLU A 138 -16.02 5.16 6.84
C GLU A 138 -16.64 5.22 8.23
N ILE A 139 -15.92 4.66 9.18
CA ILE A 139 -16.24 4.84 10.57
C ILE A 139 -15.40 6.02 11.02
N ASP A 140 -16.06 7.12 11.35
CA ASP A 140 -15.38 8.24 11.96
C ASP A 140 -14.95 7.84 13.36
N ASP A 141 -13.68 7.66 13.50
CA ASP A 141 -13.10 7.41 14.81
C ASP A 141 -12.92 8.71 15.57
#